data_d665f317b9b0ac9c262c13abf65b146b
#
_entry.id   d665f317b9b0ac9c262c13abf65b146b
#
_cell.length_a   1.000
_cell.length_b   1.000
_cell.length_c   1.000
_cell.angle_alpha   90.00
_cell.angle_beta   90.00
_cell.angle_gamma   90.00
#
_symmetry.space_group_name_H-M   'P 1'
#
loop_
_entity.id
_entity.type
_entity.pdbx_description
1 polymer ?
#
loop_
_entity_poly.entity_id
_entity_poly.type
_entity_poly.pdbx_seq_one_letter_code
_entity_poly.pdbx_strand_id
1 'polypeptide(L)'
;MYGKVGGSTPHEIYAAQEEQQRVRLVLSLIEPRQAELLLLRCNDLSYQELASTLNLNPASIGTLLSRALQAFRKEFIQRYGKDRYGHE
;
A
#
# COMPACT_ATOMS: atom_id res chain seq x y z
N MET A 1 18.26 -1.66 24.07
CA MET A 1 18.25 -1.55 23.40
C MET A 1 18.00 -1.29 22.84
N TYR A 2 17.89 -1.22 22.85
CA TYR A 2 17.81 -0.85 22.13
C TYR A 2 17.47 -0.71 21.22
N GLY A 3 17.50 -0.66 21.31
CA GLY A 3 17.41 -0.46 20.44
C GLY A 3 17.22 -0.62 19.66
N LYS A 4 17.17 -1.00 19.38
CA LYS A 4 17.06 -1.08 18.50
C LYS A 4 16.46 -0.67 17.95
N VAL A 5 16.06 -0.68 18.54
CA VAL A 5 15.63 -0.28 17.95
C VAL A 5 15.82 0.33 17.30
N GLY A 6 15.74 0.28 17.83
CA GLY A 6 15.97 1.14 17.00
C GLY A 6 17.08 1.19 16.29
N GLY A 7 17.54 0.75 15.90
CA GLY A 7 18.70 0.90 15.11
C GLY A 7 18.58 1.83 13.93
N SER A 8 17.44 2.49 13.80
CA SER A 8 17.25 3.38 12.67
C SER A 8 17.98 4.68 12.86
N THR A 9 18.67 5.12 11.84
CA THR A 9 19.28 6.44 11.83
C THR A 9 18.24 7.50 11.52
N PRO A 10 18.50 8.77 11.87
CA PRO A 10 17.56 9.82 11.48
C PRO A 10 17.32 9.89 9.98
N HIS A 11 18.33 9.57 9.20
CA HIS A 11 18.18 9.55 7.75
C HIS A 11 17.19 8.46 7.32
N GLU A 12 17.31 7.29 7.92
CA GLU A 12 16.42 6.20 7.57
C GLU A 12 14.98 6.47 7.99
N ILE A 13 14.82 7.09 9.16
CA ILE A 13 13.48 7.45 9.62
C ILE A 13 12.85 8.45 8.67
N TYR A 14 13.62 9.43 8.25
CA TYR A 14 13.12 10.44 7.33
C TYR A 14 12.72 9.84 5.99
N ALA A 15 13.54 8.93 5.47
CA ALA A 15 13.25 8.29 4.19
C ALA A 15 11.99 7.44 4.28
N ALA A 16 11.79 6.76 5.40
CA ALA A 16 10.60 5.96 5.59
C ALA A 16 9.34 6.83 5.63
N GLN A 17 9.44 7.99 6.25
CA GLN A 17 8.32 8.90 6.30
C GLN A 17 7.97 9.45 4.91
N GLU A 18 9.00 9.74 4.12
CA GLU A 18 8.76 10.18 2.76
C GLU A 18 8.05 9.11 1.94
N GLU A 19 8.48 7.88 2.11
CA GLU A 19 7.86 6.78 1.39
C GLU A 19 6.40 6.63 1.80
N GLN A 20 6.12 6.75 3.07
CA GLN A 20 4.75 6.67 3.56
C GLN A 20 3.88 7.78 2.97
N GLN A 21 4.44 8.97 2.86
CA GLN A 21 3.70 10.09 2.30
C GLN A 21 3.36 9.85 0.84
N ARG A 22 4.30 9.27 0.09
CA ARG A 22 4.04 8.94 -1.30
C ARG A 22 2.95 7.90 -1.42
N VAL A 23 3.00 6.89 -0.59
CA VAL A 23 1.99 5.84 -0.59
C VAL A 23 0.62 6.42 -0.26
N ARG A 24 0.55 7.27 0.75
CA ARG A 24 -0.72 7.88 1.13
C ARG A 24 -1.28 8.74 0.01
N LEU A 25 -0.40 9.49 -0.64
CA LEU A 25 -0.86 10.33 -1.73
C LEU A 25 -1.44 9.51 -2.86
N VAL A 26 -0.73 8.44 -3.25
CA VAL A 26 -1.22 7.59 -4.33
C VAL A 26 -2.53 6.92 -3.93
N LEU A 27 -2.65 6.51 -2.67
CA LEU A 27 -3.90 5.92 -2.21
C LEU A 27 -5.07 6.88 -2.32
N SER A 28 -4.79 8.18 -2.19
CA SER A 28 -5.85 9.19 -2.32
C SER A 28 -6.23 9.44 -3.77
N LEU A 29 -5.44 8.96 -4.72
CA LEU A 29 -5.67 9.18 -6.13
C LEU A 29 -6.38 8.03 -6.82
N ILE A 30 -6.43 6.87 -6.19
CA ILE A 30 -7.15 5.74 -6.74
C ILE A 30 -8.56 5.69 -6.16
N GLU A 31 -9.36 4.76 -6.65
CA GLU A 31 -10.71 4.62 -6.15
C GLU A 31 -10.73 4.38 -4.65
N PRO A 32 -11.64 5.04 -3.91
CA PRO A 32 -11.69 4.86 -2.46
C PRO A 32 -11.86 3.41 -2.03
N ARG A 33 -12.64 2.63 -2.76
CA ARG A 33 -12.81 1.22 -2.42
C ARG A 33 -11.53 0.45 -2.58
N GLN A 34 -10.78 0.74 -3.62
CA GLN A 34 -9.50 0.09 -3.85
C GLN A 34 -8.49 0.49 -2.78
N ALA A 35 -8.48 1.77 -2.43
CA ALA A 35 -7.59 2.25 -1.39
C ALA A 35 -7.91 1.57 -0.05
N GLU A 36 -9.19 1.47 0.26
CA GLU A 36 -9.62 0.84 1.50
C GLU A 36 -9.19 -0.62 1.56
N LEU A 37 -9.34 -1.32 0.44
CA LEU A 37 -8.95 -2.72 0.38
C LEU A 37 -7.47 -2.89 0.65
N LEU A 38 -6.66 -2.05 0.03
CA LEU A 38 -5.21 -2.12 0.21
C LEU A 38 -4.81 -1.77 1.64
N LEU A 39 -5.44 -0.76 2.21
CA LEU A 39 -5.13 -0.37 3.58
C LEU A 39 -5.46 -1.47 4.58
N LEU A 40 -6.61 -2.08 4.42
CA LEU A 40 -7.00 -3.16 5.31
C LEU A 40 -6.08 -4.36 5.15
N ARG A 41 -5.68 -4.66 3.92
CA ARG A 41 -4.76 -5.76 3.70
C ARG A 41 -3.40 -5.48 4.33
N CYS A 42 -2.98 -4.23 4.33
CA CYS A 42 -1.74 -3.86 4.99
C CYS A 42 -1.81 -4.04 6.50
N ASN A 43 -2.99 -4.11 7.05
CA ASN A 43 -3.20 -4.37 8.46
C ASN A 43 -3.34 -5.86 8.74
N ASP A 44 -2.91 -6.70 7.80
CA ASP A 44 -2.85 -8.15 7.96
C ASP A 44 -4.20 -8.83 8.08
N LEU A 45 -5.23 -8.23 7.53
CA LEU A 45 -6.53 -8.89 7.50
C LEU A 45 -6.49 -10.03 6.47
N SER A 46 -7.10 -11.14 6.85
CA SER A 46 -7.24 -12.24 5.92
C SER A 46 -8.28 -11.92 4.84
N TYR A 47 -8.32 -12.74 3.79
CA TYR A 47 -9.31 -12.54 2.75
C TYR A 47 -10.72 -12.59 3.29
N GLN A 48 -10.98 -13.51 4.22
CA GLN A 48 -12.30 -13.60 4.81
C GLN A 48 -12.63 -12.39 5.65
N GLU A 49 -11.65 -11.88 6.38
CA GLU A 49 -11.85 -10.69 7.18
C GLU A 49 -12.10 -9.47 6.30
N LEU A 50 -11.39 -9.39 5.19
CA LEU A 50 -11.63 -8.31 4.23
C LEU A 50 -13.04 -8.38 3.68
N ALA A 51 -13.45 -9.57 3.28
CA ALA A 51 -14.78 -9.75 2.72
C ALA A 51 -15.85 -9.39 3.73
N SER A 52 -15.66 -9.79 4.97
CA SER A 52 -16.62 -9.51 6.02
C SER A 52 -16.68 -8.02 6.31
N THR A 53 -15.52 -7.38 6.40
CA THR A 53 -15.46 -5.96 6.73
C THR A 53 -16.08 -5.10 5.63
N LEU A 54 -15.84 -5.47 4.39
CA LEU A 54 -16.31 -4.68 3.25
C LEU A 54 -17.60 -5.19 2.66
N ASN A 55 -18.16 -6.24 3.27
CA ASN A 55 -19.41 -6.84 2.80
C ASN A 55 -19.29 -7.31 1.36
N LEU A 56 -18.22 -8.06 1.10
CA LEU A 56 -17.93 -8.59 -0.22
C LEU A 56 -17.86 -10.10 -0.19
N ASN A 57 -17.93 -10.70 -1.37
CA ASN A 57 -17.79 -12.13 -1.51
C ASN A 57 -16.32 -12.52 -1.35
N PRO A 58 -15.98 -13.43 -0.42
CA PRO A 58 -14.57 -13.82 -0.24
C PRO A 58 -13.92 -14.30 -1.53
N ALA A 59 -14.69 -14.94 -2.40
CA ALA A 59 -14.12 -15.43 -3.64
C ALA A 59 -13.66 -14.31 -4.57
N SER A 60 -14.17 -13.11 -4.38
CA SER A 60 -13.81 -11.97 -5.22
C SER A 60 -12.61 -11.19 -4.69
N ILE A 61 -12.21 -11.44 -3.46
CA ILE A 61 -11.20 -10.60 -2.82
C ILE A 61 -9.87 -10.64 -3.58
N GLY A 62 -9.44 -11.81 -4.00
CA GLY A 62 -8.18 -11.93 -4.72
C GLY A 62 -8.14 -11.08 -5.97
N THR A 63 -9.20 -11.15 -6.76
CA THR A 63 -9.30 -10.35 -7.98
C THR A 63 -9.34 -8.86 -7.67
N LEU A 64 -10.11 -8.50 -6.66
CA LEU A 64 -10.23 -7.09 -6.29
C LEU A 64 -8.92 -6.53 -5.77
N LEU A 65 -8.20 -7.32 -4.97
CA LEU A 65 -6.89 -6.91 -4.50
C LEU A 65 -5.90 -6.73 -5.66
N SER A 66 -5.94 -7.65 -6.61
CA SER A 66 -5.06 -7.56 -7.76
C SER A 66 -5.32 -6.29 -8.54
N ARG A 67 -6.58 -5.97 -8.76
CA ARG A 67 -6.94 -4.75 -9.47
C ARG A 67 -6.55 -3.51 -8.70
N ALA A 68 -6.73 -3.56 -7.38
CA ALA A 68 -6.34 -2.42 -6.55
C ALA A 68 -4.84 -2.18 -6.61
N LEU A 69 -4.06 -3.26 -6.58
CA LEU A 69 -2.61 -3.15 -6.68
C LEU A 69 -2.19 -2.60 -8.03
N GLN A 70 -2.86 -3.01 -9.10
CA GLN A 70 -2.56 -2.50 -10.42
C GLN A 70 -2.85 -1.01 -10.51
N ALA A 71 -3.98 -0.59 -9.96
CA ALA A 71 -4.33 0.81 -9.97
C ALA A 71 -3.32 1.63 -9.17
N PHE A 72 -2.93 1.11 -8.01
CA PHE A 72 -1.93 1.78 -7.19
C PHE A 72 -0.61 1.90 -7.93
N ARG A 73 -0.16 0.80 -8.50
CA ARG A 73 1.13 0.77 -9.18
C ARG A 73 1.16 1.74 -10.35
N LYS A 74 0.08 1.77 -11.12
CA LYS A 74 0.00 2.65 -12.26
C LYS A 74 0.09 4.11 -11.84
N GLU A 75 -0.66 4.50 -10.80
CA GLU A 75 -0.61 5.86 -10.31
C GLU A 75 0.76 6.20 -9.74
N PHE A 76 1.35 5.27 -9.03
CA PHE A 76 2.65 5.50 -8.43
C PHE A 76 3.70 5.75 -9.51
N ILE A 77 3.67 4.94 -10.56
CA ILE A 77 4.63 5.09 -11.66
C ILE A 77 4.42 6.41 -12.38
N GLN A 78 3.17 6.78 -12.63
CA GLN A 78 2.89 8.03 -13.31
C GLN A 78 3.41 9.22 -12.53
N ARG A 79 3.31 9.16 -11.22
CA ARG A 79 3.67 10.30 -10.38
C ARG A 79 5.15 10.34 -10.06
N TYR A 80 5.76 9.19 -9.79
CA TYR A 80 7.14 9.15 -9.30
C TYR A 80 8.10 8.51 -10.26
N GLY A 81 7.59 7.92 -11.32
CA GLY A 81 8.45 7.33 -12.34
C GLY A 81 8.87 5.92 -12.01
N LYS A 82 9.46 5.27 -12.99
CA LYS A 82 9.89 3.89 -12.87
C LYS A 82 11.31 3.75 -12.39
N ASP A 83 12.09 4.80 -12.54
CA ASP A 83 13.50 4.70 -12.23
C ASP A 83 13.77 4.38 -10.77
N ARG A 84 12.77 4.52 -9.95
CA ARG A 84 12.96 4.11 -8.57
C ARG A 84 13.10 2.60 -8.44
N TYR A 85 12.42 1.87 -9.31
CA TYR A 85 12.36 0.45 -9.14
C TYR A 85 12.88 -0.30 -10.33
N GLY A 86 12.89 0.29 -11.38
CA GLY A 86 13.26 -0.38 -12.35
C GLY A 86 14.05 0.19 -13.30
N HIS A 87 14.35 0.41 -13.51
CA HIS A 87 14.89 0.89 -14.38
C HIS A 87 15.33 0.19 -15.39
N GLU A 88 15.01 -0.11 -15.65
CA GLU A 88 15.18 -0.71 -16.46
C GLU A 88 15.27 -0.71 -17.05
#